data_f8376226dc06d00b2d75c77a50cd39cb
#
_entry.id   f8376226dc06d00b2d75c77a50cd39cb
#
_cell.length_a   1.000
_cell.length_b   1.000
_cell.length_c   1.000
_cell.angle_alpha   90.00
_cell.angle_beta   90.00
_cell.angle_gamma   90.00
#
_symmetry.space_group_name_H-M   'P 1'
#
loop_
_entity.id
_entity.type
_entity.pdbx_description
1 polymer ?
#
loop_
_entity_poly.entity_id
_entity_poly.type
_entity_poly.pdbx_seq_one_letter_code
_entity_poly.pdbx_strand_id
1 'polypeptide(L)'
;MEVCEHAVVHGLAAVAAAIDLYTRCSLRLLPRADDEAGAAVLELDLRDHGLTFSWPCARLHEALLTEEVAGAQEARPCSPDRMASIARLLEEHEIPEAKVWLSAGLSAFLFLYTSILGSDLPMGSGLGSSAAFCVLMSGALLTAAGMVAAVGGISSKGTGWELVGKDDLELVNQWAFQGEKIIHGKPSGIDNTVSTFGSMIKFKKGELTNLKSRNPIKMLITDTRVGRNTKALVAVNSISEEVSSLVELAANDEIAITSKEEKLAELMEMNQGLLQCMGVSHSSIETVLRTTLKFNLVSKLTGAGGGGCVLTLIPTLLSNLVLEKVIAELESQSFRCFIVEVGGQGFQVCQGGCSCFNGDVV
;
A
#
# COMPACT_ATOMS: atom_id res chain seq x y z
N MET A 1 6.65 2.58 1.29
CA MET A 1 7.58 3.74 1.13
C MET A 1 8.66 3.35 0.14
N GLU A 2 8.76 4.02 -0.98
CA GLU A 2 9.79 3.76 -1.99
C GLU A 2 10.84 4.88 -2.04
N VAL A 3 12.10 4.46 -2.15
CA VAL A 3 13.21 5.33 -2.48
C VAL A 3 13.72 4.90 -3.85
N CYS A 4 13.64 5.78 -4.84
CA CYS A 4 14.11 5.56 -6.21
C CYS A 4 13.20 4.69 -7.12
N GLU A 5 11.90 4.88 -7.08
CA GLU A 5 10.87 4.22 -7.92
C GLU A 5 11.25 4.16 -9.41
N HIS A 6 11.79 5.24 -9.95
CA HIS A 6 12.10 5.33 -11.38
C HIS A 6 13.44 4.70 -11.77
N ALA A 7 14.34 4.55 -10.83
CA ALA A 7 15.66 3.94 -11.05
C ALA A 7 15.57 2.44 -11.39
N VAL A 8 14.53 1.77 -10.91
CA VAL A 8 14.28 0.34 -11.12
C VAL A 8 14.10 -0.01 -12.61
N VAL A 9 13.44 0.84 -13.38
CA VAL A 9 13.19 0.63 -14.82
C VAL A 9 14.52 0.56 -15.61
N HIS A 10 15.59 1.15 -15.07
CA HIS A 10 16.93 1.14 -15.64
C HIS A 10 17.88 0.12 -14.97
N GLY A 11 17.34 -0.83 -14.21
CA GLY A 11 18.12 -1.89 -13.59
C GLY A 11 18.94 -1.43 -12.36
N LEU A 12 18.57 -0.33 -11.76
CA LEU A 12 19.22 0.25 -10.61
C LEU A 12 18.58 -0.23 -9.31
N ALA A 13 19.28 -0.09 -8.18
CA ALA A 13 18.74 -0.49 -6.90
C ALA A 13 17.63 0.47 -6.41
N ALA A 14 16.59 -0.07 -5.84
CA ALA A 14 15.59 0.66 -5.07
C ALA A 14 15.42 0.04 -3.69
N VAL A 15 15.10 0.85 -2.70
CA VAL A 15 14.73 0.41 -1.36
C VAL A 15 13.27 0.74 -1.14
N ALA A 16 12.49 -0.26 -0.79
CA ALA A 16 11.10 -0.10 -0.41
C ALA A 16 10.88 -0.67 1.00
N ALA A 17 10.03 -0.05 1.77
CA ALA A 17 9.73 -0.46 3.12
C ALA A 17 8.24 -0.38 3.43
N ALA A 18 7.73 -1.36 4.15
CA ALA A 18 6.43 -1.26 4.78
C ALA A 18 6.46 -0.19 5.87
N ILE A 19 5.32 0.42 6.11
CA ILE A 19 5.07 1.33 7.22
C ILE A 19 3.90 0.80 8.03
N ASP A 20 3.77 1.21 9.27
CA ASP A 20 2.72 0.78 10.19
C ASP A 20 1.38 1.51 10.00
N LEU A 21 1.10 1.93 8.76
CA LEU A 21 -0.23 2.34 8.31
C LEU A 21 -0.88 1.21 7.53
N TYR A 22 -2.07 0.79 7.96
CA TYR A 22 -2.72 -0.40 7.44
C TYR A 22 -4.01 -0.07 6.67
N THR A 23 -4.16 -0.69 5.52
CA THR A 23 -5.45 -0.84 4.87
C THR A 23 -6.18 -2.01 5.52
N ARG A 24 -7.46 -1.88 5.84
CA ARG A 24 -8.26 -2.91 6.50
C ARG A 24 -9.47 -3.27 5.66
N CYS A 25 -9.78 -4.56 5.62
CA CYS A 25 -10.98 -5.09 4.99
C CYS A 25 -11.73 -5.96 5.99
N SER A 26 -13.05 -5.85 5.99
CA SER A 26 -13.92 -6.76 6.72
C SER A 26 -14.78 -7.51 5.73
N LEU A 27 -14.64 -8.82 5.74
CA LEU A 27 -15.37 -9.74 4.92
C LEU A 27 -16.51 -10.36 5.72
N ARG A 28 -17.74 -10.28 5.22
CA ARG A 28 -18.91 -10.92 5.82
C ARG A 28 -19.62 -11.79 4.80
N LEU A 29 -19.71 -13.06 5.11
CA LEU A 29 -20.60 -13.98 4.41
C LEU A 29 -21.94 -13.97 5.14
N LEU A 30 -22.97 -13.45 4.51
CA LEU A 30 -24.32 -13.47 5.07
C LEU A 30 -24.99 -14.82 4.72
N PRO A 31 -25.57 -15.54 5.71
CA PRO A 31 -26.31 -16.77 5.42
C PRO A 31 -27.50 -16.44 4.54
N ARG A 32 -27.79 -17.31 3.57
CA ARG A 32 -29.03 -17.23 2.79
C ARG A 32 -30.23 -17.34 3.75
N ALA A 33 -31.11 -16.37 3.74
CA ALA A 33 -32.40 -16.50 4.38
C ALA A 33 -33.22 -17.57 3.58
N ASP A 34 -33.60 -18.66 4.23
CA ASP A 34 -34.18 -19.85 3.60
C ASP A 34 -35.55 -19.60 2.92
N ASP A 35 -36.15 -18.43 3.03
CA ASP A 35 -37.55 -18.20 2.65
C ASP A 35 -37.82 -17.07 1.63
N GLU A 36 -36.84 -16.39 1.11
CA GLU A 36 -37.08 -15.45 0.00
C GLU A 36 -36.06 -15.65 -1.12
N ALA A 37 -36.54 -15.85 -2.34
CA ALA A 37 -35.74 -15.91 -3.57
C ALA A 37 -35.10 -14.56 -3.92
N GLY A 38 -34.46 -13.92 -2.93
CA GLY A 38 -33.63 -12.77 -3.12
C GLY A 38 -32.36 -13.19 -3.86
N ALA A 39 -32.10 -12.57 -5.02
CA ALA A 39 -30.87 -12.81 -5.76
C ALA A 39 -29.68 -12.46 -4.88
N ALA A 40 -28.68 -13.35 -4.77
CA ALA A 40 -27.43 -13.07 -4.09
C ALA A 40 -26.77 -11.83 -4.72
N VAL A 41 -26.33 -10.89 -3.89
CA VAL A 41 -25.76 -9.60 -4.30
C VAL A 41 -24.35 -9.46 -3.73
N LEU A 42 -23.39 -9.11 -4.57
CA LEU A 42 -22.09 -8.63 -4.15
C LEU A 42 -22.19 -7.14 -3.85
N GLU A 43 -21.89 -6.75 -2.62
CA GLU A 43 -21.87 -5.35 -2.21
C GLU A 43 -20.45 -4.92 -1.84
N LEU A 44 -20.06 -3.76 -2.33
CA LEU A 44 -18.79 -3.12 -2.06
C LEU A 44 -19.01 -1.76 -1.43
N ASP A 45 -18.69 -1.63 -0.14
CA ASP A 45 -18.81 -0.40 0.63
C ASP A 45 -17.45 0.27 0.80
N LEU A 46 -17.21 1.36 0.05
CA LEU A 46 -16.02 2.20 0.16
C LEU A 46 -16.26 3.33 1.17
N ARG A 47 -16.21 3.00 2.47
CA ARG A 47 -16.58 3.92 3.56
C ARG A 47 -15.84 5.24 3.52
N ASP A 48 -14.53 5.22 3.27
CA ASP A 48 -13.70 6.43 3.20
C ASP A 48 -14.09 7.36 2.04
N HIS A 49 -14.81 6.83 1.06
CA HIS A 49 -15.28 7.58 -0.11
C HIS A 49 -16.79 7.82 -0.11
N GLY A 50 -17.51 7.22 0.83
CA GLY A 50 -18.98 7.30 0.89
C GLY A 50 -19.64 6.76 -0.38
N LEU A 51 -19.09 5.69 -0.96
CA LEU A 51 -19.60 5.04 -2.16
C LEU A 51 -19.88 3.57 -1.89
N THR A 52 -21.02 3.09 -2.34
CA THR A 52 -21.39 1.67 -2.31
C THR A 52 -21.73 1.21 -3.72
N PHE A 53 -21.16 0.09 -4.12
CA PHE A 53 -21.42 -0.58 -5.38
C PHE A 53 -22.08 -1.93 -5.10
N SER A 54 -23.02 -2.34 -5.94
CA SER A 54 -23.68 -3.62 -5.78
C SER A 54 -23.91 -4.30 -7.13
N TRP A 55 -23.63 -5.59 -7.20
CA TRP A 55 -23.83 -6.39 -8.40
C TRP A 55 -24.59 -7.66 -8.05
N PRO A 56 -25.69 -8.00 -8.77
CA PRO A 56 -26.30 -9.30 -8.65
C PRO A 56 -25.29 -10.41 -9.01
N CYS A 57 -25.10 -11.40 -8.15
CA CYS A 57 -24.15 -12.48 -8.38
C CYS A 57 -24.43 -13.25 -9.69
N ALA A 58 -25.70 -13.42 -10.04
CA ALA A 58 -26.11 -14.02 -11.32
C ALA A 58 -25.55 -13.23 -12.53
N ARG A 59 -25.55 -11.88 -12.45
CA ARG A 59 -25.04 -11.01 -13.50
C ARG A 59 -23.51 -11.11 -13.61
N LEU A 60 -22.81 -11.21 -12.48
CA LEU A 60 -21.37 -11.44 -12.46
C LEU A 60 -21.00 -12.79 -13.06
N HIS A 61 -21.75 -13.83 -12.72
CA HIS A 61 -21.58 -15.17 -13.28
C HIS A 61 -21.78 -15.19 -14.79
N GLU A 62 -22.87 -14.60 -15.29
CA GLU A 62 -23.16 -14.52 -16.71
C GLU A 62 -22.07 -13.77 -17.50
N ALA A 63 -21.59 -12.64 -16.96
CA ALA A 63 -20.65 -11.76 -17.65
C ALA A 63 -19.18 -12.23 -17.58
N LEU A 64 -18.77 -12.93 -16.50
CA LEU A 64 -17.35 -13.15 -16.17
C LEU A 64 -16.96 -14.62 -16.00
N LEU A 65 -17.91 -15.56 -15.89
CA LEU A 65 -17.62 -16.99 -15.68
C LEU A 65 -17.89 -17.83 -16.94
N THR A 66 -17.58 -17.28 -18.12
CA THR A 66 -17.56 -18.07 -19.34
C THR A 66 -16.19 -18.71 -19.49
N GLU A 67 -16.12 -20.02 -19.22
CA GLU A 67 -15.03 -20.98 -19.40
C GLU A 67 -13.83 -20.88 -18.43
N GLU A 68 -13.53 -22.03 -17.80
CA GLU A 68 -12.37 -22.38 -16.99
C GLU A 68 -11.96 -21.38 -15.89
N VAL A 69 -12.69 -21.35 -14.80
CA VAL A 69 -12.13 -20.94 -13.51
C VAL A 69 -11.08 -21.99 -13.12
N ALA A 70 -9.85 -21.82 -13.60
CA ALA A 70 -8.71 -22.51 -13.01
C ALA A 70 -8.70 -22.15 -11.52
N GLY A 71 -8.63 -23.16 -10.67
CA GLY A 71 -8.77 -22.97 -9.22
C GLY A 71 -7.82 -21.87 -8.71
N ALA A 72 -8.21 -21.21 -7.62
CA ALA A 72 -7.48 -20.10 -6.99
C ALA A 72 -6.02 -20.40 -6.57
N GLN A 73 -5.57 -21.66 -6.78
CA GLN A 73 -4.21 -22.13 -6.51
C GLN A 73 -3.15 -21.54 -7.45
N GLU A 74 -3.55 -21.05 -8.64
CA GLU A 74 -2.61 -20.49 -9.61
C GLU A 74 -3.07 -19.12 -10.08
N ALA A 75 -2.30 -18.07 -9.76
CA ALA A 75 -2.60 -16.72 -10.18
C ALA A 75 -2.36 -16.53 -11.69
N ARG A 76 -3.40 -16.19 -12.44
CA ARG A 76 -3.36 -15.97 -13.89
C ARG A 76 -3.67 -14.53 -14.25
N PRO A 77 -3.09 -13.99 -15.34
CA PRO A 77 -3.41 -12.65 -15.82
C PRO A 77 -4.87 -12.54 -16.27
N CYS A 78 -5.44 -11.34 -16.15
CA CYS A 78 -6.73 -11.02 -16.74
C CYS A 78 -6.63 -11.02 -18.28
N SER A 79 -7.50 -11.77 -18.96
CA SER A 79 -7.56 -11.74 -20.42
C SER A 79 -8.19 -10.43 -20.92
N PRO A 80 -7.87 -9.98 -22.17
CA PRO A 80 -8.49 -8.80 -22.76
C PRO A 80 -10.02 -8.87 -22.83
N ASP A 81 -10.59 -10.04 -23.14
CA ASP A 81 -12.03 -10.24 -23.24
C ASP A 81 -12.71 -10.11 -21.86
N ARG A 82 -12.07 -10.67 -20.82
CA ARG A 82 -12.54 -10.53 -19.44
C ARG A 82 -12.47 -9.08 -18.97
N MET A 83 -11.40 -8.37 -19.32
CA MET A 83 -11.27 -6.93 -19.03
C MET A 83 -12.39 -6.13 -19.71
N ALA A 84 -12.73 -6.42 -20.97
CA ALA A 84 -13.82 -5.77 -21.67
C ALA A 84 -15.20 -6.07 -21.03
N SER A 85 -15.39 -7.27 -20.48
CA SER A 85 -16.61 -7.63 -19.76
C SER A 85 -16.71 -6.90 -18.42
N ILE A 86 -15.59 -6.77 -17.69
CA ILE A 86 -15.53 -5.98 -16.45
C ILE A 86 -15.84 -4.52 -16.72
N ALA A 87 -15.26 -3.94 -17.78
CA ALA A 87 -15.51 -2.55 -18.16
C ALA A 87 -17.02 -2.30 -18.40
N ARG A 88 -17.71 -3.20 -19.11
CA ARG A 88 -19.17 -3.11 -19.32
C ARG A 88 -19.98 -3.18 -18.02
N LEU A 89 -19.57 -4.00 -17.07
CA LEU A 89 -20.22 -4.07 -15.74
C LEU A 89 -20.03 -2.77 -14.95
N LEU A 90 -18.91 -2.10 -15.11
CA LEU A 90 -18.66 -0.81 -14.45
C LEU A 90 -19.41 0.34 -15.10
N GLU A 91 -19.65 0.30 -16.41
CA GLU A 91 -20.49 1.28 -17.12
C GLU A 91 -21.96 1.27 -16.64
N GLU A 92 -22.42 0.16 -16.04
CA GLU A 92 -23.74 0.07 -15.42
C GLU A 92 -23.86 0.93 -14.12
N HIS A 93 -22.74 1.45 -13.61
CA HIS A 93 -22.68 2.27 -12.41
C HIS A 93 -22.24 3.71 -12.70
N GLU A 94 -22.92 4.68 -12.10
CA GLU A 94 -22.53 6.08 -12.18
C GLU A 94 -21.34 6.36 -11.26
N ILE A 95 -20.12 6.34 -11.82
CA ILE A 95 -18.92 6.77 -11.09
C ILE A 95 -18.76 8.28 -11.26
N PRO A 96 -18.78 9.07 -10.16
CA PRO A 96 -18.60 10.51 -10.25
C PRO A 96 -17.31 10.90 -10.98
N GLU A 97 -17.33 11.89 -11.86
CA GLU A 97 -16.15 12.34 -12.63
C GLU A 97 -14.93 12.62 -11.73
N ALA A 98 -15.16 13.22 -10.57
CA ALA A 98 -14.10 13.48 -9.57
C ALA A 98 -13.48 12.20 -8.99
N LYS A 99 -14.08 11.02 -9.20
CA LYS A 99 -13.67 9.73 -8.66
C LYS A 99 -13.40 8.66 -9.71
N VAL A 100 -13.24 9.06 -10.98
CA VAL A 100 -12.93 8.15 -12.11
C VAL A 100 -11.69 7.29 -11.87
N TRP A 101 -10.74 7.76 -11.07
CA TRP A 101 -9.58 7.00 -10.66
C TRP A 101 -9.90 5.70 -9.89
N LEU A 102 -11.11 5.57 -9.31
CA LEU A 102 -11.58 4.33 -8.67
C LEU A 102 -11.83 3.21 -9.69
N SER A 103 -12.08 3.52 -10.95
CA SER A 103 -12.46 2.53 -11.97
C SER A 103 -11.42 1.42 -12.11
N ALA A 104 -10.14 1.75 -12.06
CA ALA A 104 -9.06 0.74 -12.12
C ALA A 104 -9.06 -0.18 -10.89
N GLY A 105 -9.27 0.38 -9.70
CA GLY A 105 -9.40 -0.38 -8.45
C GLY A 105 -10.64 -1.30 -8.46
N LEU A 106 -11.78 -0.79 -8.93
CA LEU A 106 -13.01 -1.60 -9.09
C LEU A 106 -12.82 -2.73 -10.11
N SER A 107 -12.11 -2.46 -11.22
CA SER A 107 -11.76 -3.50 -12.19
C SER A 107 -10.89 -4.58 -11.58
N ALA A 108 -9.87 -4.21 -10.82
CA ALA A 108 -9.01 -5.15 -10.11
C ALA A 108 -9.81 -5.96 -9.08
N PHE A 109 -10.72 -5.33 -8.36
CA PHE A 109 -11.61 -6.01 -7.42
C PHE A 109 -12.47 -7.08 -8.11
N LEU A 110 -13.24 -6.71 -9.14
CA LEU A 110 -14.10 -7.64 -9.84
C LEU A 110 -13.32 -8.80 -10.47
N PHE A 111 -12.11 -8.52 -10.97
CA PHE A 111 -11.22 -9.55 -11.47
C PHE A 111 -10.79 -10.53 -10.37
N LEU A 112 -10.26 -10.02 -9.24
CA LEU A 112 -9.81 -10.86 -8.12
C LEU A 112 -10.97 -11.64 -7.52
N TYR A 113 -12.10 -10.99 -7.29
CA TYR A 113 -13.30 -11.60 -6.78
C TYR A 113 -13.74 -12.81 -7.63
N THR A 114 -13.96 -12.60 -8.92
CA THR A 114 -14.42 -13.64 -9.83
C THR A 114 -13.35 -14.69 -10.15
N SER A 115 -12.07 -14.40 -9.91
CA SER A 115 -10.99 -15.36 -10.08
C SER A 115 -10.76 -16.25 -8.86
N ILE A 116 -10.98 -15.74 -7.66
CA ILE A 116 -10.68 -16.43 -6.40
C ILE A 116 -11.92 -17.07 -5.78
N LEU A 117 -13.02 -16.36 -5.68
CA LEU A 117 -14.23 -16.86 -5.00
C LEU A 117 -15.40 -17.20 -5.91
N GLY A 118 -15.54 -16.51 -7.01
CA GLY A 118 -16.76 -16.63 -7.81
C GLY A 118 -18.04 -16.14 -7.13
N SER A 119 -18.02 -15.69 -5.89
CA SER A 119 -19.14 -14.99 -5.22
C SER A 119 -18.78 -14.30 -3.89
N ASP A 120 -19.34 -13.13 -3.67
CA ASP A 120 -19.66 -12.29 -2.50
C ASP A 120 -18.56 -11.68 -1.60
N LEU A 121 -18.13 -10.36 -1.80
CA LEU A 121 -17.50 -9.56 -0.77
C LEU A 121 -17.22 -8.06 -0.96
N PRO A 122 -17.18 -7.21 0.13
CA PRO A 122 -16.98 -5.74 0.09
C PRO A 122 -15.63 -5.18 0.58
N MET A 123 -15.32 -3.92 0.27
CA MET A 123 -14.02 -3.25 0.46
C MET A 123 -14.01 -1.84 1.05
N GLY A 124 -12.78 -1.39 1.48
CA GLY A 124 -12.47 -0.01 1.84
C GLY A 124 -11.03 0.38 1.47
N SER A 125 -10.74 1.67 1.24
CA SER A 125 -9.51 2.19 0.63
C SER A 125 -8.54 2.89 1.59
N GLY A 126 -7.26 2.97 1.25
CA GLY A 126 -6.22 3.62 2.04
C GLY A 126 -5.01 4.16 1.28
N LEU A 127 -4.12 4.81 1.96
CA LEU A 127 -2.87 5.43 1.49
C LEU A 127 -1.85 4.40 0.94
N GLY A 128 -1.26 4.72 -0.18
CA GLY A 128 -0.17 3.97 -0.78
C GLY A 128 -0.68 2.75 -1.42
N SER A 129 -2.07 2.84 -1.60
CA SER A 129 -2.07 2.25 -2.56
C SER A 129 -2.81 1.10 -3.15
N SER A 130 -2.80 1.06 -4.45
CA SER A 130 -3.21 -0.05 -5.29
C SER A 130 -2.60 -1.39 -4.84
N ALA A 131 -1.32 -1.42 -4.49
CA ALA A 131 -0.66 -2.64 -4.05
C ALA A 131 -1.17 -3.16 -2.70
N ALA A 132 -1.27 -2.30 -1.68
CA ALA A 132 -1.84 -2.69 -0.38
C ALA A 132 -3.30 -3.14 -0.54
N PHE A 133 -4.04 -2.48 -1.42
CA PHE A 133 -5.39 -2.85 -1.80
C PHE A 133 -5.44 -4.24 -2.46
N CYS A 134 -4.63 -4.50 -3.50
CA CYS A 134 -4.59 -5.79 -4.17
C CYS A 134 -4.16 -6.92 -3.23
N VAL A 135 -3.18 -6.68 -2.35
CA VAL A 135 -2.73 -7.64 -1.34
C VAL A 135 -3.86 -7.95 -0.35
N LEU A 136 -4.53 -6.92 0.16
CA LEU A 136 -5.63 -7.05 1.09
C LEU A 136 -6.78 -7.86 0.48
N MET A 137 -7.15 -7.55 -0.76
CA MET A 137 -8.24 -8.23 -1.45
C MET A 137 -7.89 -9.67 -1.76
N SER A 138 -6.72 -9.92 -2.32
CA SER A 138 -6.26 -11.28 -2.60
C SER A 138 -6.21 -12.12 -1.33
N GLY A 139 -5.66 -11.57 -0.25
CA GLY A 139 -5.57 -12.24 1.03
C GLY A 139 -6.94 -12.54 1.65
N ALA A 140 -7.86 -11.56 1.67
CA ALA A 140 -9.21 -11.76 2.20
C ALA A 140 -10.00 -12.80 1.41
N LEU A 141 -9.94 -12.74 0.08
CA LEU A 141 -10.62 -13.66 -0.81
C LEU A 141 -10.05 -15.08 -0.72
N LEU A 142 -8.72 -15.23 -0.70
CA LEU A 142 -8.05 -16.53 -0.54
C LEU A 142 -8.33 -17.15 0.84
N THR A 143 -8.39 -16.32 1.91
CA THR A 143 -8.77 -16.78 3.24
C THR A 143 -10.23 -17.29 3.24
N ALA A 144 -11.14 -16.55 2.60
CA ALA A 144 -12.54 -16.96 2.48
C ALA A 144 -12.72 -18.22 1.63
N ALA A 145 -11.89 -18.42 0.61
CA ALA A 145 -11.85 -19.65 -0.20
C ALA A 145 -11.19 -20.83 0.55
N GLY A 146 -10.71 -20.63 1.77
CA GLY A 146 -10.01 -21.66 2.56
C GLY A 146 -8.63 -22.05 2.05
N MET A 147 -8.02 -21.19 1.22
CA MET A 147 -6.72 -21.45 0.59
C MET A 147 -5.54 -20.82 1.34
N VAL A 148 -5.83 -19.84 2.18
CA VAL A 148 -4.88 -19.17 3.06
C VAL A 148 -5.41 -19.26 4.49
N ALA A 149 -4.54 -19.61 5.42
CA ALA A 149 -4.92 -19.74 6.82
C ALA A 149 -3.90 -19.05 7.74
N ALA A 150 -4.38 -18.59 8.88
CA ALA A 150 -3.52 -18.13 9.95
C ALA A 150 -2.65 -19.27 10.50
N VAL A 151 -1.39 -18.99 10.77
CA VAL A 151 -0.51 -19.93 11.50
C VAL A 151 -0.88 -19.87 12.97
N GLY A 152 -1.66 -20.86 13.42
CA GLY A 152 -2.21 -20.91 14.79
C GLY A 152 -1.16 -20.72 15.88
N GLY A 153 -1.44 -19.80 16.81
CA GLY A 153 -0.62 -19.56 18.00
C GLY A 153 0.43 -18.47 17.92
N ILE A 154 0.62 -17.81 16.77
CA ILE A 154 1.52 -16.67 16.64
C ILE A 154 0.69 -15.41 16.46
N SER A 155 0.14 -14.90 17.57
CA SER A 155 -0.52 -13.59 17.57
C SER A 155 0.51 -12.47 17.67
N SER A 156 0.38 -11.45 16.84
CA SER A 156 1.19 -10.24 16.98
C SER A 156 0.80 -9.48 18.25
N LYS A 157 1.61 -9.63 19.30
CA LYS A 157 1.59 -8.83 20.55
C LYS A 157 0.19 -8.52 21.12
N GLY A 158 -0.71 -9.51 21.19
CA GLY A 158 -2.00 -9.32 21.86
C GLY A 158 -3.06 -8.51 21.08
N THR A 159 -2.85 -8.24 19.80
CA THR A 159 -3.76 -7.46 18.95
C THR A 159 -4.88 -8.30 18.32
N GLY A 160 -4.84 -9.63 18.44
CA GLY A 160 -5.77 -10.54 17.77
C GLY A 160 -5.47 -10.77 16.27
N TRP A 161 -4.44 -10.13 15.73
CA TRP A 161 -3.96 -10.35 14.37
C TRP A 161 -2.96 -11.51 14.34
N GLU A 162 -3.14 -12.42 13.40
CA GLU A 162 -2.34 -13.63 13.25
C GLU A 162 -1.49 -13.56 11.99
N LEU A 163 -0.30 -14.13 12.05
CA LEU A 163 0.61 -14.24 10.90
C LEU A 163 0.14 -15.34 9.96
N VAL A 164 0.49 -15.17 8.69
CA VAL A 164 0.21 -16.12 7.60
C VAL A 164 1.50 -16.84 7.21
N GLY A 165 1.40 -18.09 6.80
CA GLY A 165 2.53 -18.89 6.37
C GLY A 165 3.20 -18.32 5.11
N LYS A 166 4.50 -18.65 4.91
CA LYS A 166 5.28 -18.09 3.79
C LYS A 166 4.71 -18.47 2.43
N ASP A 167 4.29 -19.71 2.26
CA ASP A 167 3.75 -20.21 0.99
C ASP A 167 2.39 -19.56 0.67
N ASP A 168 1.57 -19.36 1.71
CA ASP A 168 0.30 -18.66 1.61
C ASP A 168 0.52 -17.17 1.29
N LEU A 169 1.51 -16.51 1.90
CA LEU A 169 1.90 -15.14 1.55
C LEU A 169 2.36 -15.03 0.10
N GLU A 170 3.10 -16.01 -0.40
CA GLU A 170 3.52 -16.04 -1.81
C GLU A 170 2.31 -16.13 -2.75
N LEU A 171 1.31 -16.94 -2.42
CA LEU A 171 0.07 -17.03 -3.20
C LEU A 171 -0.71 -15.69 -3.18
N VAL A 172 -0.80 -15.04 -2.02
CA VAL A 172 -1.38 -13.70 -1.89
C VAL A 172 -0.64 -12.69 -2.77
N ASN A 173 0.70 -12.70 -2.73
CA ASN A 173 1.55 -11.81 -3.52
C ASN A 173 1.35 -11.99 -5.04
N GLN A 174 1.24 -13.24 -5.49
CA GLN A 174 1.02 -13.56 -6.90
C GLN A 174 -0.33 -13.04 -7.41
N TRP A 175 -1.40 -13.23 -6.66
CA TRP A 175 -2.71 -12.69 -7.01
C TRP A 175 -2.76 -11.18 -6.93
N ALA A 176 -2.15 -10.57 -5.91
CA ALA A 176 -2.02 -9.13 -5.79
C ALA A 176 -1.31 -8.51 -7.01
N PHE A 177 -0.26 -9.16 -7.49
CA PHE A 177 0.46 -8.73 -8.69
C PHE A 177 -0.40 -8.77 -9.97
N GLN A 178 -1.33 -9.72 -10.09
CA GLN A 178 -2.29 -9.72 -11.21
C GLN A 178 -3.27 -8.54 -11.10
N GLY A 179 -3.74 -8.22 -9.88
CA GLY A 179 -4.55 -7.02 -9.62
C GLY A 179 -3.81 -5.72 -9.99
N GLU A 180 -2.54 -5.62 -9.58
CA GLU A 180 -1.68 -4.48 -9.91
C GLU A 180 -1.48 -4.31 -11.43
N LYS A 181 -1.40 -5.39 -12.20
CA LYS A 181 -1.34 -5.32 -13.67
C LYS A 181 -2.58 -4.68 -14.27
N ILE A 182 -3.74 -4.84 -13.67
CA ILE A 182 -4.98 -4.21 -14.14
C ILE A 182 -4.92 -2.70 -13.88
N ILE A 183 -4.40 -2.29 -12.73
CA ILE A 183 -4.34 -0.88 -12.33
C ILE A 183 -3.25 -0.13 -13.09
N HIS A 184 -2.05 -0.73 -13.21
CA HIS A 184 -0.85 -0.06 -13.71
C HIS A 184 -0.28 -0.61 -15.02
N GLY A 185 -0.81 -1.70 -15.55
CA GLY A 185 -0.34 -2.35 -16.78
C GLY A 185 0.96 -3.12 -16.60
N LYS A 186 2.03 -2.47 -16.16
CA LYS A 186 3.37 -3.08 -15.96
C LYS A 186 3.95 -2.68 -14.60
N PRO A 187 3.41 -3.21 -13.48
CA PRO A 187 3.94 -2.93 -12.15
C PRO A 187 5.33 -3.56 -11.96
N SER A 188 6.14 -2.95 -11.10
CA SER A 188 7.49 -3.48 -10.75
C SER A 188 7.42 -4.75 -9.89
N GLY A 189 6.34 -4.95 -9.17
CA GLY A 189 6.19 -6.02 -8.19
C GLY A 189 6.80 -5.69 -6.81
N ILE A 190 7.42 -4.54 -6.65
CA ILE A 190 8.05 -4.12 -5.39
C ILE A 190 6.99 -3.82 -4.34
N ASP A 191 6.01 -2.98 -4.69
CA ASP A 191 4.98 -2.50 -3.76
C ASP A 191 4.13 -3.64 -3.20
N ASN A 192 3.65 -4.55 -4.05
CA ASN A 192 2.88 -5.69 -3.59
C ASN A 192 3.74 -6.65 -2.74
N THR A 193 5.02 -6.84 -3.07
CA THR A 193 5.93 -7.67 -2.26
C THR A 193 6.13 -7.06 -0.87
N VAL A 194 6.39 -5.75 -0.77
CA VAL A 194 6.54 -5.07 0.53
C VAL A 194 5.24 -5.09 1.32
N SER A 195 4.11 -4.88 0.66
CA SER A 195 2.80 -4.91 1.33
C SER A 195 2.44 -6.31 1.84
N THR A 196 2.84 -7.36 1.11
CA THR A 196 2.57 -8.75 1.50
C THR A 196 3.47 -9.22 2.62
N PHE A 197 4.79 -9.06 2.46
CA PHE A 197 5.77 -9.62 3.39
C PHE A 197 6.16 -8.67 4.52
N GLY A 198 5.84 -7.38 4.40
CA GLY A 198 6.26 -6.36 5.35
C GLY A 198 7.75 -6.06 5.29
N SER A 199 8.28 -5.52 6.38
CA SER A 199 9.71 -5.24 6.53
C SER A 199 10.23 -4.20 5.52
N MET A 200 11.49 -4.31 5.14
CA MET A 200 12.15 -3.47 4.14
C MET A 200 12.85 -4.36 3.12
N ILE A 201 12.79 -3.99 1.85
CA ILE A 201 13.44 -4.72 0.77
C ILE A 201 14.32 -3.81 -0.07
N LYS A 202 15.41 -4.37 -0.58
CA LYS A 202 16.20 -3.81 -1.67
C LYS A 202 15.90 -4.58 -2.93
N PHE A 203 15.55 -3.87 -3.98
CA PHE A 203 15.31 -4.43 -5.31
C PHE A 203 16.39 -3.94 -6.27
N LYS A 204 17.03 -4.86 -6.98
CA LYS A 204 18.04 -4.55 -7.99
C LYS A 204 18.03 -5.58 -9.11
N LYS A 205 17.81 -5.15 -10.36
CA LYS A 205 17.84 -6.02 -11.55
C LYS A 205 16.97 -7.29 -11.46
N GLY A 206 15.80 -7.19 -10.83
CA GLY A 206 14.90 -8.33 -10.63
C GLY A 206 15.16 -9.14 -9.36
N GLU A 207 16.24 -8.87 -8.63
CA GLU A 207 16.57 -9.53 -7.37
C GLU A 207 16.02 -8.76 -6.18
N LEU A 208 15.36 -9.46 -5.26
CA LEU A 208 14.81 -8.95 -4.01
C LEU A 208 15.70 -9.38 -2.84
N THR A 209 16.15 -8.44 -2.04
CA THR A 209 16.91 -8.72 -0.82
C THR A 209 16.17 -8.10 0.36
N ASN A 210 15.85 -8.91 1.37
CA ASN A 210 15.27 -8.43 2.60
C ASN A 210 16.31 -7.69 3.44
N LEU A 211 16.01 -6.45 3.81
CA LEU A 211 16.80 -5.65 4.72
C LEU A 211 16.18 -5.72 6.13
N LYS A 212 17.01 -6.03 7.12
CA LYS A 212 16.59 -6.05 8.52
C LYS A 212 17.08 -4.79 9.21
N SER A 213 16.19 -3.83 9.44
CA SER A 213 16.55 -2.72 10.31
C SER A 213 16.68 -3.20 11.75
N ARG A 214 17.82 -2.91 12.38
CA ARG A 214 18.07 -3.25 13.79
C ARG A 214 17.59 -2.18 14.75
N ASN A 215 17.40 -0.97 14.24
CA ASN A 215 16.87 0.15 15.01
C ASN A 215 15.62 0.67 14.31
N PRO A 216 14.54 1.00 15.04
CA PRO A 216 13.37 1.61 14.44
C PRO A 216 13.71 2.96 13.82
N ILE A 217 13.23 3.20 12.60
CA ILE A 217 13.33 4.49 11.93
C ILE A 217 11.94 5.10 11.95
N LYS A 218 11.80 6.28 12.55
CA LYS A 218 10.53 7.00 12.61
C LYS A 218 10.49 8.09 11.55
N MET A 219 9.35 8.19 10.87
CA MET A 219 9.10 9.18 9.84
C MET A 219 7.78 9.90 10.10
N LEU A 220 7.75 11.19 9.77
CA LEU A 220 6.50 11.93 9.61
C LEU A 220 6.13 11.89 8.12
N ILE A 221 4.98 11.33 7.80
CA ILE A 221 4.39 11.38 6.46
C ILE A 221 3.45 12.58 6.42
N THR A 222 3.69 13.49 5.50
CA THR A 222 2.81 14.63 5.24
C THR A 222 2.13 14.42 3.89
N ASP A 223 0.82 14.19 3.90
CA ASP A 223 -0.01 14.11 2.70
C ASP A 223 -0.40 15.53 2.26
N THR A 224 0.06 15.92 1.09
CA THR A 224 -0.23 17.23 0.50
C THR A 224 -1.63 17.35 -0.10
N ARG A 225 -2.38 16.25 -0.17
CA ARG A 225 -3.70 16.16 -0.84
C ARG A 225 -3.71 16.58 -2.31
N VAL A 226 -2.55 16.63 -2.94
CA VAL A 226 -2.40 16.93 -4.37
C VAL A 226 -2.27 15.62 -5.13
N GLY A 227 -3.16 15.37 -6.08
CA GLY A 227 -3.14 14.18 -6.93
C GLY A 227 -1.87 14.12 -7.79
N ARG A 228 -1.40 12.91 -8.08
CA ARG A 228 -0.17 12.66 -8.86
C ARG A 228 -0.46 12.47 -10.34
N ASN A 229 0.47 12.91 -11.19
CA ASN A 229 0.57 12.49 -12.57
C ASN A 229 1.89 11.72 -12.77
N THR A 230 1.79 10.41 -12.95
CA THR A 230 2.90 9.44 -12.89
C THR A 230 3.76 9.38 -14.15
N LYS A 231 4.21 10.49 -14.69
CA LYS A 231 5.07 10.49 -15.88
C LYS A 231 6.33 11.32 -15.68
N ALA A 232 7.32 10.77 -14.99
CA ALA A 232 8.75 11.16 -15.12
C ALA A 232 9.58 10.51 -13.99
N LEU A 233 10.60 9.90 -14.24
CA LEU A 233 11.97 10.05 -14.63
C LEU A 233 13.02 9.64 -13.60
N VAL A 234 13.96 9.03 -14.07
CA VAL A 234 15.18 8.33 -13.71
C VAL A 234 16.28 9.28 -13.25
N ALA A 235 16.87 9.05 -12.15
CA ALA A 235 18.30 9.14 -11.81
C ALA A 235 18.59 9.28 -10.31
N VAL A 236 18.72 8.19 -9.56
CA VAL A 236 19.39 8.25 -8.23
C VAL A 236 19.94 6.87 -7.86
N ASN A 237 21.13 6.56 -8.36
CA ASN A 237 21.69 5.23 -8.27
C ASN A 237 22.49 4.91 -7.02
N SER A 238 23.32 5.84 -6.57
CA SER A 238 24.24 5.60 -5.47
C SER A 238 23.59 5.62 -4.11
N ILE A 239 22.56 6.44 -3.96
CA ILE A 239 21.91 6.69 -2.66
C ILE A 239 21.23 5.44 -2.09
N SER A 240 20.58 4.61 -2.93
CA SER A 240 19.89 3.41 -2.43
C SER A 240 20.83 2.30 -1.96
N GLU A 241 22.03 2.20 -2.52
CA GLU A 241 23.07 1.28 -2.03
C GLU A 241 23.55 1.71 -0.64
N GLU A 242 23.82 3.00 -0.44
CA GLU A 242 24.23 3.54 0.85
C GLU A 242 23.15 3.45 1.90
N VAL A 243 21.88 3.75 1.56
CA VAL A 243 20.73 3.58 2.46
C VAL A 243 20.60 2.13 2.90
N SER A 244 20.74 1.16 1.98
CA SER A 244 20.68 -0.26 2.30
C SER A 244 21.73 -0.66 3.33
N SER A 245 22.98 -0.24 3.11
CA SER A 245 24.08 -0.54 4.01
C SER A 245 23.91 0.12 5.38
N LEU A 246 23.42 1.36 5.39
CA LEU A 246 23.19 2.11 6.62
C LEU A 246 22.07 1.51 7.48
N VAL A 247 20.99 1.01 6.86
CA VAL A 247 19.86 0.40 7.57
C VAL A 247 20.29 -0.87 8.30
N GLU A 248 21.17 -1.67 7.71
CA GLU A 248 21.66 -2.94 8.28
C GLU A 248 22.70 -2.75 9.39
N LEU A 249 23.33 -1.56 9.49
CA LEU A 249 24.27 -1.26 10.57
C LEU A 249 23.56 -1.26 11.92
N ALA A 250 24.12 -2.04 12.87
CA ALA A 250 23.67 -1.99 14.26
C ALA A 250 24.19 -0.71 14.93
N ALA A 251 23.30 0.08 15.49
CA ALA A 251 23.65 1.17 16.39
C ALA A 251 23.31 0.74 17.81
N ASN A 252 24.34 0.57 18.64
CA ASN A 252 24.21 -0.02 19.98
C ASN A 252 24.16 1.02 21.10
N ASP A 253 24.50 2.27 20.79
CA ASP A 253 24.46 3.40 21.71
C ASP A 253 23.86 4.64 21.01
N GLU A 254 23.58 5.66 21.81
CA GLU A 254 22.95 6.90 21.37
C GLU A 254 23.78 7.67 20.31
N ILE A 255 25.10 7.64 20.44
CA ILE A 255 26.02 8.31 19.51
C ILE A 255 25.94 7.62 18.13
N ALA A 256 25.97 6.30 18.11
CA ALA A 256 25.87 5.51 16.88
C ALA A 256 24.50 5.67 16.21
N ILE A 257 23.41 5.78 16.97
CA ILE A 257 22.07 6.06 16.45
C ILE A 257 22.03 7.44 15.82
N THR A 258 22.50 8.46 16.51
CA THR A 258 22.55 9.84 15.99
C THR A 258 23.36 9.94 14.70
N SER A 259 24.54 9.33 14.67
CA SER A 259 25.40 9.33 13.47
C SER A 259 24.74 8.64 12.28
N LYS A 260 23.98 7.57 12.54
CA LYS A 260 23.20 6.86 11.51
C LYS A 260 22.06 7.75 10.98
N GLU A 261 21.35 8.44 11.86
CA GLU A 261 20.26 9.35 11.49
C GLU A 261 20.78 10.54 10.71
N GLU A 262 21.92 11.14 11.11
CA GLU A 262 22.58 12.22 10.37
C GLU A 262 22.96 11.79 8.95
N LYS A 263 23.55 10.59 8.81
CA LYS A 263 23.90 10.07 7.48
C LYS A 263 22.66 9.80 6.62
N LEU A 264 21.57 9.27 7.21
CA LEU A 264 20.30 9.09 6.50
C LEU A 264 19.71 10.44 6.08
N ALA A 265 19.79 11.45 6.93
CA ALA A 265 19.37 12.82 6.63
C ALA A 265 20.14 13.41 5.42
N GLU A 266 21.50 13.30 5.41
CA GLU A 266 22.32 13.72 4.27
C GLU A 266 21.87 13.06 2.96
N LEU A 267 21.63 11.73 2.99
CA LEU A 267 21.18 10.99 1.81
C LEU A 267 19.79 11.40 1.34
N MET A 268 18.88 11.72 2.28
CA MET A 268 17.56 12.25 1.96
C MET A 268 17.65 13.65 1.32
N GLU A 269 18.48 14.54 1.83
CA GLU A 269 18.72 15.88 1.24
C GLU A 269 19.31 15.80 -0.16
N MET A 270 20.34 14.97 -0.36
CA MET A 270 20.94 14.74 -1.67
C MET A 270 19.88 14.22 -2.67
N ASN A 271 19.06 13.26 -2.24
CA ASN A 271 17.99 12.72 -3.07
C ASN A 271 16.95 13.79 -3.42
N GLN A 272 16.52 14.59 -2.44
CA GLN A 272 15.56 15.67 -2.68
C GLN A 272 16.13 16.72 -3.64
N GLY A 273 17.38 17.10 -3.49
CA GLY A 273 18.04 18.04 -4.42
C GLY A 273 18.07 17.54 -5.86
N LEU A 274 18.37 16.24 -6.06
CA LEU A 274 18.32 15.62 -7.38
C LEU A 274 16.91 15.60 -7.96
N LEU A 275 15.89 15.26 -7.15
CA LEU A 275 14.49 15.26 -7.57
C LEU A 275 13.99 16.67 -7.94
N GLN A 276 14.45 17.71 -7.22
CA GLN A 276 14.17 19.10 -7.58
C GLN A 276 14.83 19.49 -8.91
N CYS A 277 16.10 19.11 -9.13
CA CYS A 277 16.79 19.34 -10.42
C CYS A 277 16.09 18.68 -11.59
N MET A 278 15.45 17.54 -11.38
CA MET A 278 14.65 16.84 -12.40
C MET A 278 13.26 17.46 -12.63
N GLY A 279 12.88 18.49 -11.87
CA GLY A 279 11.61 19.18 -12.03
C GLY A 279 10.39 18.38 -11.58
N VAL A 280 10.57 17.36 -10.73
CA VAL A 280 9.46 16.51 -10.23
C VAL A 280 8.87 17.01 -8.89
N SER A 281 9.36 18.14 -8.38
CA SER A 281 8.78 18.75 -7.18
C SER A 281 7.48 19.50 -7.51
N HIS A 282 6.75 19.90 -6.46
CA HIS A 282 5.51 20.65 -6.55
C HIS A 282 5.48 21.73 -5.46
N SER A 283 4.73 22.82 -5.66
CA SER A 283 4.65 23.92 -4.70
C SER A 283 4.22 23.49 -3.29
N SER A 284 3.32 22.52 -3.18
CA SER A 284 2.90 21.94 -1.89
C SER A 284 4.07 21.18 -1.23
N ILE A 285 4.84 20.41 -1.98
CA ILE A 285 6.04 19.72 -1.51
C ILE A 285 7.05 20.75 -0.98
N GLU A 286 7.36 21.78 -1.77
CA GLU A 286 8.28 22.86 -1.40
C GLU A 286 7.83 23.58 -0.11
N THR A 287 6.53 23.68 0.10
CA THR A 287 5.96 24.25 1.31
C THR A 287 6.26 23.38 2.53
N VAL A 288 6.06 22.05 2.42
CA VAL A 288 6.41 21.10 3.47
C VAL A 288 7.92 21.16 3.78
N LEU A 289 8.77 21.08 2.74
CA LEU A 289 10.24 21.14 2.91
C LEU A 289 10.69 22.40 3.66
N ARG A 290 10.14 23.57 3.30
CA ARG A 290 10.45 24.83 3.98
C ARG A 290 9.94 24.87 5.41
N THR A 291 8.79 24.28 5.68
CA THR A 291 8.22 24.24 7.03
C THR A 291 9.06 23.35 7.94
N THR A 292 9.41 22.15 7.52
CA THR A 292 10.21 21.22 8.31
C THR A 292 11.65 21.72 8.54
N LEU A 293 12.22 22.40 7.54
CA LEU A 293 13.55 23.01 7.64
C LEU A 293 13.65 24.09 8.75
N LYS A 294 12.57 24.82 9.05
CA LYS A 294 12.57 25.78 10.19
C LYS A 294 12.84 25.10 11.53
N PHE A 295 12.59 23.81 11.63
CA PHE A 295 12.80 23.00 12.82
C PHE A 295 14.04 22.09 12.69
N ASN A 296 14.90 22.34 11.70
CA ASN A 296 16.07 21.53 11.37
C ASN A 296 15.74 20.06 11.09
N LEU A 297 14.58 19.79 10.47
CA LEU A 297 14.19 18.46 10.05
C LEU A 297 14.37 18.30 8.55
N VAL A 298 14.91 17.14 8.17
CA VAL A 298 15.15 16.79 6.78
C VAL A 298 13.97 16.06 6.20
N SER A 299 13.56 16.50 5.01
CA SER A 299 12.40 15.97 4.32
C SER A 299 12.70 15.72 2.84
N LYS A 300 12.00 14.76 2.26
CA LYS A 300 12.04 14.47 0.82
C LYS A 300 10.68 14.05 0.31
N LEU A 301 10.41 14.32 -0.96
CA LEU A 301 9.24 13.76 -1.62
C LEU A 301 9.33 12.23 -1.75
N THR A 302 8.19 11.57 -1.83
CA THR A 302 8.10 10.12 -2.10
C THR A 302 7.38 9.85 -3.41
N GLY A 303 7.72 8.73 -4.05
CA GLY A 303 7.14 8.31 -5.32
C GLY A 303 7.56 9.23 -6.49
N ALA A 304 6.69 9.33 -7.48
CA ALA A 304 6.98 10.02 -8.76
C ALA A 304 7.07 11.56 -8.66
N GLY A 305 6.75 12.16 -7.52
CA GLY A 305 6.67 13.61 -7.39
C GLY A 305 5.38 14.21 -7.98
N GLY A 306 5.38 15.52 -8.23
CA GLY A 306 4.22 16.25 -8.74
C GLY A 306 3.08 16.44 -7.73
N GLY A 307 3.28 16.09 -6.45
CA GLY A 307 2.32 16.07 -5.36
C GLY A 307 2.47 14.82 -4.50
N GLY A 308 1.42 14.41 -3.80
CA GLY A 308 1.40 13.24 -2.94
C GLY A 308 2.06 13.48 -1.58
N CYS A 309 2.84 12.52 -1.08
CA CYS A 309 3.38 12.58 0.28
C CYS A 309 4.84 13.05 0.33
N VAL A 310 5.18 13.65 1.45
CA VAL A 310 6.55 14.03 1.83
C VAL A 310 6.94 13.24 3.07
N LEU A 311 8.14 12.68 3.07
CA LEU A 311 8.75 11.98 4.19
C LEU A 311 9.67 12.93 4.94
N THR A 312 9.49 13.04 6.24
CA THR A 312 10.37 13.80 7.14
C THR A 312 10.98 12.84 8.15
N LEU A 313 12.28 12.80 8.25
CA LEU A 313 12.98 12.00 9.27
C LEU A 313 12.70 12.58 10.65
N ILE A 314 12.30 11.74 11.59
CA ILE A 314 12.13 12.09 12.99
C ILE A 314 13.34 11.53 13.76
N PRO A 315 14.31 12.38 14.14
CA PRO A 315 15.45 11.94 14.94
C PRO A 315 15.00 11.37 16.30
N THR A 316 15.67 10.33 16.79
CA THR A 316 15.33 9.67 18.06
C THR A 316 15.34 10.64 19.24
N LEU A 317 16.22 11.64 19.21
CA LEU A 317 16.35 12.66 20.27
C LEU A 317 15.42 13.87 20.07
N LEU A 318 14.56 13.87 19.07
CA LEU A 318 13.64 14.98 18.85
C LEU A 318 12.61 15.06 19.97
N SER A 319 12.49 16.25 20.56
CA SER A 319 11.46 16.49 21.58
C SER A 319 10.04 16.40 21.00
N ASN A 320 9.13 15.71 21.68
CA ASN A 320 7.72 15.62 21.30
C ASN A 320 7.09 17.01 21.10
N LEU A 321 7.46 17.99 21.93
CA LEU A 321 6.97 19.36 21.81
C LEU A 321 7.36 20.03 20.47
N VAL A 322 8.53 19.71 19.94
CA VAL A 322 8.96 20.20 18.61
C VAL A 322 8.17 19.50 17.54
N LEU A 323 8.01 18.19 17.64
CA LEU A 323 7.23 17.40 16.68
C LEU A 323 5.76 17.87 16.60
N GLU A 324 5.12 18.13 17.74
CA GLU A 324 3.76 18.67 17.81
C GLU A 324 3.65 20.04 17.11
N LYS A 325 4.64 20.92 17.30
CA LYS A 325 4.68 22.21 16.61
C LYS A 325 4.82 22.10 15.11
N VAL A 326 5.66 21.17 14.63
CA VAL A 326 5.84 20.88 13.20
C VAL A 326 4.49 20.42 12.61
N ILE A 327 3.85 19.44 13.26
CA ILE A 327 2.58 18.90 12.81
C ILE A 327 1.51 20.02 12.78
N ALA A 328 1.38 20.79 13.85
CA ALA A 328 0.41 21.89 13.91
C ALA A 328 0.64 22.93 12.79
N GLU A 329 1.91 23.28 12.49
CA GLU A 329 2.22 24.21 11.40
C GLU A 329 1.88 23.63 10.03
N LEU A 330 2.13 22.34 9.80
CA LEU A 330 1.78 21.66 8.55
C LEU A 330 0.25 21.51 8.38
N GLU A 331 -0.45 21.13 9.44
CA GLU A 331 -1.90 20.98 9.42
C GLU A 331 -2.63 22.32 9.23
N SER A 332 -2.07 23.43 9.75
CA SER A 332 -2.59 24.77 9.51
C SER A 332 -2.59 25.16 8.03
N GLN A 333 -1.77 24.49 7.21
CA GLN A 333 -1.70 24.65 5.76
C GLN A 333 -2.56 23.61 5.00
N SER A 334 -3.48 22.93 5.71
CA SER A 334 -4.42 21.94 5.17
C SER A 334 -3.74 20.63 4.73
N PHE A 335 -2.52 20.35 5.15
CA PHE A 335 -1.88 19.06 4.99
C PHE A 335 -2.37 18.08 6.05
N ARG A 336 -2.15 16.79 5.83
CA ARG A 336 -2.45 15.74 6.79
C ARG A 336 -1.16 15.04 7.20
N CYS A 337 -0.96 14.85 8.49
CA CYS A 337 0.28 14.34 9.04
C CYS A 337 0.07 12.97 9.72
N PHE A 338 1.05 12.06 9.53
CA PHE A 338 1.06 10.73 10.15
C PHE A 338 2.46 10.42 10.66
N ILE A 339 2.59 10.04 11.93
CA ILE A 339 3.84 9.50 12.48
C ILE A 339 3.83 8.01 12.20
N VAL A 340 4.89 7.49 11.59
CA VAL A 340 5.01 6.08 11.20
C VAL A 340 6.37 5.49 11.59
N GLU A 341 6.40 4.20 11.83
CA GLU A 341 7.62 3.40 11.92
C GLU A 341 7.87 2.66 10.61
N VAL A 342 9.12 2.67 10.16
CA VAL A 342 9.56 2.00 8.94
C VAL A 342 9.92 0.55 9.25
N GLY A 343 9.48 -0.39 8.42
CA GLY A 343 9.68 -1.82 8.60
C GLY A 343 8.47 -2.52 9.23
N GLY A 344 7.25 -1.99 8.99
CA GLY A 344 6.00 -2.55 9.50
C GLY A 344 5.74 -3.99 9.06
N GLN A 345 4.75 -4.60 9.69
CA GLN A 345 4.30 -5.97 9.40
C GLN A 345 3.63 -6.02 8.02
N GLY A 346 3.73 -7.16 7.35
CA GLY A 346 3.03 -7.42 6.10
C GLY A 346 1.56 -7.82 6.33
N PHE A 347 1.04 -8.61 5.40
CA PHE A 347 -0.34 -9.10 5.45
C PHE A 347 -0.59 -9.98 6.69
N GLN A 348 -1.69 -9.71 7.38
CA GLN A 348 -2.14 -10.43 8.57
C GLN A 348 -3.64 -10.73 8.49
N VAL A 349 -4.07 -11.79 9.14
CA VAL A 349 -5.48 -12.23 9.20
C VAL A 349 -5.96 -12.19 10.65
N CYS A 350 -7.23 -11.82 10.86
CA CYS A 350 -7.92 -11.98 12.14
C CYS A 350 -9.18 -12.81 11.91
N GLN A 351 -9.28 -13.97 12.58
CA GLN A 351 -10.45 -14.85 12.50
C GLN A 351 -11.40 -14.57 13.68
N GLY A 352 -12.70 -14.39 13.35
CA GLY A 352 -13.74 -14.13 14.36
C GLY A 352 -13.83 -12.66 14.75
N GLY A 353 -15.05 -12.16 15.03
CA GLY A 353 -15.40 -10.76 15.25
C GLY A 353 -14.43 -9.97 16.12
N CYS A 354 -13.36 -9.52 15.53
CA CYS A 354 -12.31 -8.77 16.20
C CYS A 354 -12.88 -7.40 16.60
N SER A 355 -12.78 -7.07 17.89
CA SER A 355 -13.15 -5.76 18.43
C SER A 355 -12.35 -4.59 17.82
N CYS A 356 -11.31 -4.91 17.02
CA CYS A 356 -10.47 -3.93 16.32
C CYS A 356 -11.22 -3.08 15.28
N PHE A 357 -12.45 -3.48 14.88
CA PHE A 357 -13.27 -2.71 13.93
C PHE A 357 -14.25 -1.74 14.63
N ASN A 358 -14.33 -1.77 15.96
CA ASN A 358 -15.22 -0.91 16.75
C ASN A 358 -14.51 0.32 17.37
N GLY A 359 -13.24 0.54 17.05
CA GLY A 359 -12.51 1.72 17.49
C GLY A 359 -12.61 2.83 16.44
N ASP A 360 -13.07 3.99 16.89
CA ASP A 360 -13.08 5.22 16.11
C ASP A 360 -11.71 5.45 15.46
N VAL A 361 -11.73 5.70 14.16
CA VAL A 361 -10.57 6.20 13.44
C VAL A 361 -10.35 7.63 13.91
N VAL A 362 -9.38 7.83 14.80
CA VAL A 362 -8.85 9.14 15.15
C VAL A 362 -7.93 9.63 14.04
#